data_5ee7d719368498c26388f62a9b5466f1
#
_entry.id   5ee7d719368498c26388f62a9b5466f1
#
_cell.length_a   1.000
_cell.length_b   1.000
_cell.length_c   1.000
_cell.angle_alpha   90.00
_cell.angle_beta   90.00
_cell.angle_gamma   90.00
#
_symmetry.space_group_name_H-M   'P 1'
#
loop_
_entity.id
_entity.type
_entity.pdbx_description
1 polymer ?
#
loop_
_entity_poly.entity_id
_entity_poly.type
_entity_poly.pdbx_seq_one_letter_code
_entity_poly.pdbx_strand_id
1 'polypeptide(L)'
;DKAHAKGIKIILDIVLNHTGNFGEEHFCKEFDRDTRLRNQADINACMIPNFETLGSDYPSLQPGYQYQRRLAMMKNTDGQNHDTHNYWHHFGNFNWDLPNRWWAQIAGDCVDLNTENNTVAEYLVKCYGNFIKMGVDGFRIDTSGHISRLTFCKQFIPQFAALGKKYEDKRLNKAPFFMYGEV
;
A
#
# COMPACT_ATOMS: atom_id res chain seq x y z
N ASP A 1 3.11 -23.11 3.39
CA ASP A 1 3.20 -24.50 3.87
C ASP A 1 3.86 -25.45 2.86
N LYS A 2 3.46 -25.47 1.58
CA LYS A 2 4.06 -26.38 0.57
C LYS A 2 5.53 -26.04 0.28
N ALA A 3 5.91 -24.78 0.31
CA ALA A 3 7.30 -24.33 0.11
C ALA A 3 8.16 -24.73 1.33
N HIS A 4 7.68 -24.44 2.53
CA HIS A 4 8.37 -24.80 3.77
C HIS A 4 8.55 -26.32 3.91
N ALA A 5 7.57 -27.11 3.51
CA ALA A 5 7.70 -28.58 3.49
C ALA A 5 8.83 -29.09 2.57
N LYS A 6 9.28 -28.25 1.62
CA LYS A 6 10.42 -28.53 0.73
C LYS A 6 11.71 -27.80 1.17
N GLY A 7 11.72 -27.16 2.33
CA GLY A 7 12.86 -26.39 2.81
C GLY A 7 13.06 -25.03 2.10
N ILE A 8 12.05 -24.52 1.40
CA ILE A 8 12.12 -23.28 0.62
C ILE A 8 11.51 -22.15 1.44
N LYS A 9 12.27 -21.06 1.64
CA LYS A 9 11.77 -19.80 2.24
C LYS A 9 11.03 -18.96 1.21
N ILE A 10 10.07 -18.18 1.69
CA ILE A 10 9.28 -17.24 0.87
C ILE A 10 9.64 -15.81 1.24
N ILE A 11 10.18 -15.07 0.30
CA ILE A 11 10.34 -13.62 0.37
C ILE A 11 9.24 -12.99 -0.48
N LEU A 12 8.43 -12.16 0.13
CA LEU A 12 7.37 -11.42 -0.56
C LEU A 12 7.90 -10.05 -0.98
N ASP A 13 7.67 -9.70 -2.23
CA ASP A 13 7.90 -8.36 -2.75
C ASP A 13 6.72 -7.47 -2.33
N ILE A 14 7.01 -6.36 -1.66
CA ILE A 14 6.00 -5.43 -1.16
C ILE A 14 6.30 -3.99 -1.58
N VAL A 15 5.24 -3.23 -1.81
CA VAL A 15 5.32 -1.82 -2.18
C VAL A 15 4.68 -0.97 -1.08
N LEU A 16 5.47 -0.13 -0.43
CA LEU A 16 5.01 0.76 0.63
C LEU A 16 4.89 2.22 0.16
N ASN A 17 5.59 2.57 -0.92
CA ASN A 17 5.76 3.94 -1.37
C ASN A 17 4.55 4.47 -2.16
N HIS A 18 3.92 3.67 -2.98
CA HIS A 18 2.94 4.15 -3.94
C HIS A 18 1.79 3.17 -4.17
N THR A 19 0.73 3.69 -4.77
CA THR A 19 -0.35 2.91 -5.36
C THR A 19 -0.29 3.02 -6.88
N GLY A 20 -0.84 2.01 -7.59
CA GLY A 20 -1.01 2.10 -9.04
C GLY A 20 -2.21 2.96 -9.43
N ASN A 21 -2.23 3.41 -10.67
CA ASN A 21 -3.43 3.90 -11.32
C ASN A 21 -4.22 2.70 -11.82
N PHE A 22 -5.32 2.41 -11.21
CA PHE A 22 -6.14 1.30 -11.61
C PHE A 22 -7.53 1.77 -12.06
N GLY A 23 -8.03 1.16 -13.09
CA GLY A 23 -9.41 1.29 -13.51
C GLY A 23 -10.30 0.35 -12.71
N GLU A 24 -11.53 0.73 -12.54
CA GLU A 24 -12.51 -0.06 -11.81
C GLU A 24 -12.71 -1.45 -12.43
N GLU A 25 -12.69 -1.53 -13.74
CA GLU A 25 -12.78 -2.77 -14.50
C GLU A 25 -11.63 -3.76 -14.22
N HIS A 26 -10.45 -3.26 -13.84
CA HIS A 26 -9.34 -4.12 -13.43
C HIS A 26 -9.57 -4.71 -12.05
N PHE A 27 -10.15 -3.93 -11.15
CA PHE A 27 -10.50 -4.39 -9.81
C PHE A 27 -11.59 -5.44 -9.84
N CYS A 28 -12.66 -5.21 -10.59
CA CYS A 28 -13.76 -6.16 -10.68
C CYS A 28 -13.26 -7.55 -11.10
N LYS A 29 -12.34 -7.64 -12.05
CA LYS A 29 -11.78 -8.92 -12.50
C LYS A 29 -10.98 -9.66 -11.43
N GLU A 30 -10.24 -8.94 -10.60
CA GLU A 30 -9.46 -9.55 -9.51
C GLU A 30 -10.35 -9.91 -8.31
N PHE A 31 -11.32 -9.08 -7.99
CA PHE A 31 -12.18 -9.27 -6.84
C PHE A 31 -13.41 -10.15 -7.12
N ASP A 32 -13.78 -10.39 -8.35
CA ASP A 32 -14.78 -11.41 -8.71
C ASP A 32 -14.43 -12.80 -8.18
N ARG A 33 -13.14 -13.06 -7.96
CA ARG A 33 -12.65 -14.30 -7.36
C ARG A 33 -12.77 -14.32 -5.84
N ASP A 34 -12.85 -13.16 -5.20
CA ASP A 34 -13.05 -13.06 -3.76
C ASP A 34 -14.51 -12.73 -3.45
N THR A 35 -15.25 -13.76 -3.06
CA THR A 35 -16.67 -13.63 -2.74
C THR A 35 -16.98 -12.69 -1.58
N ARG A 36 -15.97 -12.18 -0.86
CA ARG A 36 -16.12 -11.20 0.21
C ARG A 36 -16.19 -9.76 -0.32
N LEU A 37 -15.70 -9.51 -1.53
CA LEU A 37 -15.64 -8.18 -2.17
C LEU A 37 -16.61 -8.15 -3.35
N ARG A 38 -17.90 -7.98 -3.05
CA ARG A 38 -18.97 -8.13 -4.04
C ARG A 38 -19.56 -6.82 -4.55
N ASN A 39 -19.17 -5.71 -3.96
CA ASN A 39 -19.72 -4.42 -4.31
C ASN A 39 -18.65 -3.34 -4.24
N GLN A 40 -18.94 -2.19 -4.84
CA GLN A 40 -18.00 -1.08 -4.91
C GLN A 40 -17.60 -0.53 -3.54
N ALA A 41 -18.51 -0.60 -2.56
CA ALA A 41 -18.19 -0.14 -1.20
C ALA A 41 -17.12 -1.02 -0.54
N ASP A 42 -17.18 -2.35 -0.71
CA ASP A 42 -16.19 -3.28 -0.18
C ASP A 42 -14.83 -3.06 -0.85
N ILE A 43 -14.82 -2.86 -2.18
CA ILE A 43 -13.61 -2.55 -2.95
C ILE A 43 -12.99 -1.25 -2.44
N ASN A 44 -13.77 -0.20 -2.30
CA ASN A 44 -13.29 1.09 -1.83
C ASN A 44 -12.76 1.04 -0.39
N ALA A 45 -13.43 0.29 0.49
CA ALA A 45 -12.97 0.10 1.85
C ALA A 45 -11.60 -0.63 1.94
N CYS A 46 -11.29 -1.47 0.94
CA CYS A 46 -9.97 -2.12 0.85
C CYS A 46 -8.88 -1.19 0.32
N MET A 47 -9.25 -0.18 -0.49
CA MET A 47 -8.29 0.65 -1.21
C MET A 47 -8.06 2.01 -0.60
N ILE A 48 -9.05 2.55 0.09
CA ILE A 48 -9.05 3.90 0.64
C ILE A 48 -9.29 3.79 2.14
N PRO A 49 -8.36 4.29 2.97
CA PRO A 49 -8.48 4.19 4.42
C PRO A 49 -9.74 4.87 4.98
N ASN A 50 -10.23 5.92 4.30
CA ASN A 50 -11.45 6.60 4.67
C ASN A 50 -12.29 6.91 3.42
N PHE A 51 -13.44 6.26 3.33
CA PHE A 51 -14.38 6.42 2.23
C PHE A 51 -14.94 7.87 2.13
N GLU A 52 -15.05 8.57 3.24
CA GLU A 52 -15.57 9.93 3.30
C GLU A 52 -14.77 10.96 2.50
N THR A 53 -13.48 10.68 2.27
CA THR A 53 -12.61 11.58 1.47
C THR A 53 -13.03 11.68 0.00
N LEU A 54 -13.84 10.75 -0.50
CA LEU A 54 -14.34 10.75 -1.87
C LEU A 54 -15.55 11.65 -2.10
N GLY A 55 -16.12 12.20 -1.04
CA GLY A 55 -17.34 12.99 -1.09
C GLY A 55 -18.62 12.17 -0.89
N SER A 56 -19.65 12.80 -0.35
CA SER A 56 -20.91 12.14 0.01
C SER A 56 -21.71 11.63 -1.19
N ASP A 57 -21.47 12.18 -2.37
CA ASP A 57 -22.12 11.80 -3.63
C ASP A 57 -21.47 10.57 -4.29
N TYR A 58 -20.26 10.21 -3.87
CA TYR A 58 -19.45 9.16 -4.51
C TYR A 58 -20.21 7.83 -4.68
N PRO A 59 -20.94 7.30 -3.70
CA PRO A 59 -21.66 6.03 -3.86
C PRO A 59 -22.72 6.04 -4.95
N SER A 60 -23.25 7.22 -5.29
CA SER A 60 -24.29 7.37 -6.32
C SER A 60 -23.75 7.64 -7.72
N LEU A 61 -22.43 7.85 -7.86
CA LEU A 61 -21.80 8.08 -9.16
C LEU A 61 -21.81 6.81 -10.01
N GLN A 62 -21.89 6.98 -11.33
CA GLN A 62 -21.65 5.89 -12.26
C GLN A 62 -20.19 5.41 -12.16
N PRO A 63 -19.89 4.12 -12.43
CA PRO A 63 -18.56 3.53 -12.24
C PRO A 63 -17.40 4.32 -12.85
N GLY A 64 -17.58 4.81 -14.07
CA GLY A 64 -16.54 5.62 -14.72
C GLY A 64 -16.24 6.94 -14.01
N TYR A 65 -17.26 7.58 -13.42
CA TYR A 65 -17.07 8.80 -12.61
C TYR A 65 -16.48 8.49 -11.25
N GLN A 66 -16.79 7.35 -10.66
CA GLN A 66 -16.16 6.89 -9.42
C GLN A 66 -14.65 6.70 -9.64
N TYR A 67 -14.26 6.05 -10.73
CA TYR A 67 -12.85 5.92 -11.09
C TYR A 67 -12.17 7.27 -11.27
N GLN A 68 -12.76 8.19 -12.03
CA GLN A 68 -12.19 9.54 -12.24
C GLN A 68 -12.07 10.31 -10.91
N ARG A 69 -13.02 10.17 -10.01
CA ARG A 69 -12.98 10.78 -8.68
C ARG A 69 -11.83 10.22 -7.83
N ARG A 70 -11.62 8.90 -7.83
CA ARG A 70 -10.48 8.27 -7.14
C ARG A 70 -9.15 8.76 -7.71
N LEU A 71 -9.04 8.76 -9.03
CA LEU A 71 -7.83 9.21 -9.70
C LEU A 71 -7.55 10.70 -9.42
N ALA A 72 -8.55 11.54 -9.49
CA ALA A 72 -8.43 12.97 -9.19
C ALA A 72 -8.03 13.19 -7.73
N MET A 73 -8.62 12.46 -6.80
CA MET A 73 -8.25 12.52 -5.38
C MET A 73 -6.79 12.17 -5.17
N MET A 74 -6.35 11.04 -5.73
CA MET A 74 -4.96 10.58 -5.59
C MET A 74 -3.96 11.55 -6.22
N LYS A 75 -4.30 12.17 -7.35
CA LYS A 75 -3.42 13.05 -8.12
C LYS A 75 -3.71 14.54 -7.93
N ASN A 76 -4.82 14.88 -7.28
CA ASN A 76 -5.28 16.26 -7.15
C ASN A 76 -5.37 16.99 -8.52
N THR A 77 -5.90 16.31 -9.55
CA THR A 77 -5.89 16.79 -10.94
C THR A 77 -7.13 17.56 -11.36
N ASP A 78 -8.19 17.54 -10.56
CA ASP A 78 -9.46 18.23 -10.83
C ASP A 78 -9.57 19.61 -10.15
N GLY A 79 -8.50 20.07 -9.49
CA GLY A 79 -8.48 21.32 -8.74
C GLY A 79 -9.26 21.29 -7.43
N GLN A 80 -9.80 20.13 -7.05
CA GLN A 80 -10.47 19.91 -5.77
C GLN A 80 -9.57 19.09 -4.86
N ASN A 81 -9.50 19.44 -3.58
CA ASN A 81 -8.79 18.62 -2.61
C ASN A 81 -9.74 17.56 -2.04
N HIS A 82 -9.84 16.44 -2.73
CA HIS A 82 -10.63 15.28 -2.28
C HIS A 82 -9.91 14.45 -1.21
N ASP A 83 -8.59 14.56 -1.11
CA ASP A 83 -7.77 13.92 -0.07
C ASP A 83 -7.61 14.84 1.14
N THR A 84 -8.70 15.08 1.84
CA THR A 84 -8.73 16.01 2.98
C THR A 84 -7.89 15.53 4.18
N HIS A 85 -7.50 14.26 4.20
CA HIS A 85 -6.65 13.66 5.24
C HIS A 85 -5.19 13.51 4.84
N ASN A 86 -4.82 13.95 3.63
CA ASN A 86 -3.45 13.86 3.10
C ASN A 86 -2.90 12.43 3.10
N TYR A 87 -3.66 11.49 2.53
CA TYR A 87 -3.21 10.10 2.38
C TYR A 87 -2.21 9.92 1.24
N TRP A 88 -2.19 10.87 0.28
CA TRP A 88 -1.19 10.96 -0.79
C TRP A 88 -0.47 12.31 -0.71
N HIS A 89 0.76 12.37 -1.23
CA HIS A 89 1.56 13.59 -1.16
C HIS A 89 1.14 14.67 -2.16
N HIS A 90 0.55 14.32 -3.30
CA HIS A 90 0.11 15.27 -4.34
C HIS A 90 1.21 16.19 -4.90
N PHE A 91 2.46 15.75 -4.85
CA PHE A 91 3.61 16.62 -5.09
C PHE A 91 4.08 16.69 -6.55
N GLY A 92 3.47 15.94 -7.46
CA GLY A 92 3.91 15.83 -8.84
C GLY A 92 5.08 14.86 -9.05
N ASN A 93 5.73 14.97 -10.20
CA ASN A 93 6.73 13.99 -10.59
C ASN A 93 8.07 14.20 -9.89
N PHE A 94 8.74 13.08 -9.68
CA PHE A 94 10.08 13.00 -9.15
C PHE A 94 11.13 13.62 -10.09
N ASN A 95 12.14 14.27 -9.50
CA ASN A 95 13.29 14.80 -10.21
C ASN A 95 14.57 14.40 -9.46
N TRP A 96 15.49 13.75 -10.15
CA TRP A 96 16.76 13.26 -9.59
C TRP A 96 17.66 14.38 -9.04
N ASP A 97 17.54 15.58 -9.58
CA ASP A 97 18.33 16.74 -9.18
C ASP A 97 17.75 17.47 -7.95
N LEU A 98 16.60 17.05 -7.46
CA LEU A 98 15.91 17.67 -6.34
C LEU A 98 15.79 16.72 -5.13
N PRO A 99 15.78 17.25 -3.90
CA PRO A 99 15.59 16.42 -2.69
C PRO A 99 14.13 16.00 -2.46
N ASN A 100 13.33 15.93 -3.52
CA ASN A 100 11.89 15.65 -3.43
C ASN A 100 11.52 14.17 -3.56
N ARG A 101 12.50 13.28 -3.58
CA ARG A 101 12.32 11.83 -3.79
C ARG A 101 11.43 11.13 -2.77
N TRP A 102 11.16 11.75 -1.64
CA TRP A 102 10.32 11.18 -0.58
C TRP A 102 8.86 11.61 -0.66
N TRP A 103 8.53 12.53 -1.56
CA TRP A 103 7.19 13.11 -1.68
C TRP A 103 6.68 13.17 -3.11
N ALA A 104 7.54 12.91 -4.07
CA ALA A 104 7.22 13.06 -5.47
C ALA A 104 6.94 11.70 -6.12
N GLN A 105 5.97 11.71 -7.02
CA GLN A 105 5.55 10.54 -7.76
C GLN A 105 6.67 10.03 -8.67
N ILE A 106 7.04 8.75 -8.52
CA ILE A 106 8.12 8.12 -9.27
C ILE A 106 7.81 8.03 -10.77
N ALA A 107 6.59 7.65 -11.09
CA ALA A 107 6.11 7.48 -12.46
C ALA A 107 4.64 7.88 -12.56
N GLY A 108 4.14 8.07 -13.78
CA GLY A 108 2.78 8.54 -14.04
C GLY A 108 1.67 7.66 -13.47
N ASP A 109 1.95 6.40 -13.26
CA ASP A 109 1.04 5.37 -12.73
C ASP A 109 1.37 4.93 -11.28
N CYS A 110 2.40 5.52 -10.67
CA CYS A 110 2.83 5.22 -9.30
C CYS A 110 2.50 6.39 -8.38
N VAL A 111 1.26 6.48 -7.92
CA VAL A 111 0.79 7.61 -7.09
C VAL A 111 1.35 7.51 -5.68
N ASP A 112 2.09 8.54 -5.26
CA ASP A 112 2.89 8.56 -4.05
C ASP A 112 2.03 8.61 -2.78
N LEU A 113 2.21 7.63 -1.90
CA LEU A 113 1.53 7.55 -0.61
C LEU A 113 2.22 8.44 0.42
N ASN A 114 1.45 9.17 1.20
CA ASN A 114 1.98 9.90 2.36
C ASN A 114 2.27 8.92 3.51
N THR A 115 3.43 8.30 3.48
CA THR A 115 3.86 7.33 4.50
C THR A 115 4.20 7.97 5.84
N GLU A 116 4.32 9.29 5.92
CA GLU A 116 4.44 10.06 7.15
C GLU A 116 3.10 10.17 7.90
N ASN A 117 1.99 9.98 7.20
CA ASN A 117 0.66 9.91 7.79
C ASN A 117 0.50 8.57 8.55
N ASN A 118 0.25 8.64 9.86
CA ASN A 118 0.13 7.45 10.70
C ASN A 118 -0.96 6.49 10.23
N THR A 119 -2.09 7.00 9.75
CA THR A 119 -3.19 6.17 9.24
C THR A 119 -2.74 5.34 8.04
N VAL A 120 -1.98 5.94 7.12
CA VAL A 120 -1.41 5.24 5.95
C VAL A 120 -0.41 4.19 6.39
N ALA A 121 0.53 4.56 7.27
CA ALA A 121 1.55 3.64 7.76
C ALA A 121 0.93 2.45 8.51
N GLU A 122 -0.03 2.69 9.40
CA GLU A 122 -0.74 1.64 10.13
C GLU A 122 -1.55 0.72 9.20
N TYR A 123 -2.19 1.29 8.19
CA TYR A 123 -2.92 0.53 7.17
C TYR A 123 -1.98 -0.43 6.43
N LEU A 124 -0.84 0.08 5.95
CA LEU A 124 0.17 -0.73 5.26
C LEU A 124 0.73 -1.84 6.16
N VAL A 125 1.05 -1.51 7.41
CA VAL A 125 1.52 -2.51 8.39
C VAL A 125 0.46 -3.57 8.64
N LYS A 126 -0.81 -3.20 8.75
CA LYS A 126 -1.92 -4.14 8.92
C LYS A 126 -2.06 -5.07 7.73
N CYS A 127 -2.02 -4.52 6.51
CA CYS A 127 -2.18 -5.28 5.27
C CYS A 127 -1.01 -6.27 5.08
N TYR A 128 0.21 -5.78 5.07
CA TYR A 128 1.40 -6.62 4.89
C TYR A 128 1.70 -7.52 6.09
N GLY A 129 1.35 -7.08 7.29
CA GLY A 129 1.45 -7.88 8.50
C GLY A 129 0.64 -9.18 8.45
N ASN A 130 -0.42 -9.25 7.65
CA ASN A 130 -1.16 -10.49 7.46
C ASN A 130 -0.32 -11.58 6.78
N PHE A 131 0.58 -11.22 5.86
CA PHE A 131 1.49 -12.17 5.23
C PHE A 131 2.53 -12.71 6.23
N ILE A 132 2.99 -11.86 7.17
CA ILE A 132 3.86 -12.31 8.27
C ILE A 132 3.13 -13.34 9.15
N LYS A 133 1.85 -13.09 9.48
CA LYS A 133 1.00 -14.02 10.24
C LYS A 133 0.79 -15.36 9.50
N MET A 134 0.81 -15.33 8.17
CA MET A 134 0.69 -16.53 7.33
C MET A 134 2.01 -17.30 7.23
N GLY A 135 3.14 -16.74 7.66
CA GLY A 135 4.43 -17.41 7.69
C GLY A 135 5.39 -17.05 6.56
N VAL A 136 5.22 -15.91 5.91
CA VAL A 136 6.23 -15.38 4.98
C VAL A 136 7.53 -15.15 5.74
N ASP A 137 8.67 -15.54 5.17
CA ASP A 137 9.98 -15.51 5.84
C ASP A 137 10.62 -14.12 5.82
N GLY A 138 10.24 -13.27 4.85
CA GLY A 138 10.77 -11.92 4.76
C GLY A 138 10.08 -11.07 3.70
N PHE A 139 10.47 -9.79 3.65
CA PHE A 139 10.06 -8.84 2.63
C PHE A 139 11.26 -8.31 1.83
N ARG A 140 11.10 -8.23 0.52
CA ARG A 140 11.81 -7.30 -0.34
C ARG A 140 10.92 -6.06 -0.46
N ILE A 141 11.44 -4.90 -0.13
CA ILE A 141 10.67 -3.65 -0.12
C ILE A 141 11.07 -2.85 -1.35
N ASP A 142 10.14 -2.79 -2.29
CA ASP A 142 10.27 -2.01 -3.51
C ASP A 142 10.41 -0.52 -3.21
N THR A 143 11.17 0.20 -4.03
CA THR A 143 11.31 1.67 -3.98
C THR A 143 11.59 2.22 -2.58
N SER A 144 12.33 1.48 -1.76
CA SER A 144 12.61 1.86 -0.37
C SER A 144 13.36 3.19 -0.24
N GLY A 145 14.11 3.59 -1.26
CA GLY A 145 14.81 4.87 -1.33
C GLY A 145 13.89 6.09 -1.43
N HIS A 146 12.61 5.89 -1.72
CA HIS A 146 11.59 6.94 -1.88
C HIS A 146 10.70 7.13 -0.64
N ILE A 147 10.98 6.43 0.43
CA ILE A 147 10.36 6.63 1.74
C ILE A 147 11.40 7.19 2.70
N SER A 148 11.00 8.12 3.56
CA SER A 148 11.93 8.70 4.51
C SER A 148 12.49 7.65 5.49
N ARG A 149 13.79 7.73 5.79
CA ARG A 149 14.44 6.83 6.75
C ARG A 149 13.76 6.89 8.12
N LEU A 150 13.24 8.06 8.48
CA LEU A 150 12.56 8.28 9.75
C LEU A 150 11.27 7.46 9.81
N THR A 151 10.50 7.44 8.73
CA THR A 151 9.27 6.62 8.61
C THR A 151 9.61 5.14 8.73
N PHE A 152 10.64 4.66 8.02
CA PHE A 152 11.10 3.28 8.18
C PHE A 152 11.46 2.94 9.61
N CYS A 153 12.29 3.76 10.26
CA CYS A 153 12.78 3.49 11.61
C CYS A 153 11.68 3.57 12.67
N LYS A 154 10.69 4.43 12.50
CA LYS A 154 9.62 4.65 13.49
C LYS A 154 8.38 3.80 13.26
N GLN A 155 8.03 3.51 12.00
CA GLN A 155 6.78 2.88 11.65
C GLN A 155 6.97 1.43 11.17
N PHE A 156 7.65 1.23 10.04
CA PHE A 156 7.63 -0.07 9.37
C PHE A 156 8.53 -1.12 10.01
N ILE A 157 9.81 -0.79 10.21
CA ILE A 157 10.79 -1.77 10.74
C ILE A 157 10.39 -2.30 12.11
N PRO A 158 10.06 -1.47 13.11
CA PRO A 158 9.72 -1.97 14.44
C PRO A 158 8.46 -2.85 14.42
N GLN A 159 7.44 -2.44 13.68
CA GLN A 159 6.16 -3.14 13.66
C GLN A 159 6.27 -4.48 12.92
N PHE A 160 6.94 -4.52 11.76
CA PHE A 160 7.18 -5.78 11.04
C PHE A 160 8.10 -6.71 11.82
N ALA A 161 9.14 -6.19 12.47
CA ALA A 161 10.01 -6.99 13.33
C ALA A 161 9.25 -7.60 14.52
N ALA A 162 8.39 -6.82 15.17
CA ALA A 162 7.55 -7.30 16.27
C ALA A 162 6.57 -8.39 15.81
N LEU A 163 5.92 -8.20 14.66
CA LEU A 163 5.07 -9.22 14.05
C LEU A 163 5.89 -10.45 13.66
N GLY A 164 7.06 -10.24 13.08
CA GLY A 164 8.01 -11.31 12.75
C GLY A 164 8.39 -12.13 13.98
N LYS A 165 8.67 -11.50 15.11
CA LYS A 165 8.96 -12.21 16.38
C LYS A 165 7.72 -12.95 16.90
N LYS A 166 6.56 -12.27 16.89
CA LYS A 166 5.31 -12.85 17.40
C LYS A 166 4.89 -14.14 16.67
N TYR A 167 5.15 -14.21 15.38
CA TYR A 167 4.74 -15.34 14.51
C TYR A 167 5.93 -16.17 14.00
N GLU A 168 7.03 -16.21 14.76
CA GLU A 168 8.25 -16.94 14.35
C GLU A 168 8.00 -18.45 14.16
N ASP A 169 7.03 -19.01 14.87
CA ASP A 169 6.63 -20.42 14.78
C ASP A 169 6.02 -20.79 13.41
N LYS A 170 5.57 -19.81 12.64
CA LYS A 170 5.01 -20.00 11.29
C LYS A 170 6.06 -20.07 10.19
N ARG A 171 7.30 -19.68 10.49
CA ARG A 171 8.39 -19.66 9.51
C ARG A 171 9.24 -20.93 9.54
N LEU A 172 9.90 -21.18 8.41
CA LEU A 172 10.81 -22.31 8.28
C LEU A 172 11.93 -22.25 9.34
N ASN A 173 12.01 -23.29 10.16
CA ASN A 173 13.00 -23.41 11.25
C ASN A 173 12.97 -22.24 12.26
N LYS A 174 11.83 -21.56 12.41
CA LYS A 174 11.69 -20.38 13.26
C LYS A 174 12.73 -19.29 12.94
N ALA A 175 13.14 -19.19 11.68
CA ALA A 175 14.14 -18.23 11.24
C ALA A 175 13.70 -16.79 11.56
N PRO A 176 14.62 -15.87 11.88
CA PRO A 176 14.30 -14.47 12.03
C PRO A 176 13.62 -13.90 10.78
N PHE A 177 12.66 -12.99 10.97
CA PHE A 177 12.02 -12.30 9.86
C PHE A 177 13.04 -11.37 9.19
N PHE A 178 13.14 -11.45 7.88
CA PHE A 178 14.16 -10.75 7.11
C PHE A 178 13.53 -9.63 6.26
N MET A 179 14.17 -8.46 6.22
CA MET A 179 13.74 -7.33 5.38
C MET A 179 14.93 -6.70 4.69
N TYR A 180 14.76 -6.35 3.41
CA TYR A 180 15.71 -5.56 2.66
C TYR A 180 15.00 -4.67 1.65
N GLY A 181 15.59 -3.52 1.34
CA GLY A 181 15.05 -2.58 0.38
C GLY A 181 15.74 -2.70 -0.98
N GLU A 182 15.01 -2.40 -2.03
CA GLU A 182 15.56 -2.04 -3.31
C GLU A 182 15.99 -0.58 -3.29
N VAL A 183 17.17 -0.27 -3.84
CA VAL A 183 17.76 1.08 -3.90
C VAL A 183 18.01 1.46 -5.34
#